data_17091007a83f577ed7ef52e4a801d163
#
_entry.id   17091007a83f577ed7ef52e4a801d163
#
_cell.length_a   1.000
_cell.length_b   1.000
_cell.length_c   1.000
_cell.angle_alpha   90.00
_cell.angle_beta   90.00
_cell.angle_gamma   90.00
#
_symmetry.space_group_name_H-M   'P 1'
#
loop_
_entity.id
_entity.type
_entity.pdbx_description
1 polymer ?
#
loop_
_entity_poly.entity_id
_entity_poly.type
_entity_poly.pdbx_seq_one_letter_code
_entity_poly.pdbx_strand_id
1 'polypeptide(L)'
;MPRQYAPHSPPVALTIAGSDSGGGAGIQADLKTMEAHGAFGTSVVTATTAQNSTGVQDVSVLPTDHIAAQYRAVVKDFEVGAIKTGMLATDAVIETVVDCVADFSGPLVVDPVMVAATGDRLLSEDAEEVYKELISQATLVTPNVDEAEILTGCEIATTTDAEQAGRQLLAEGADAALVKGGHLDGDEVVDTLVVGTDDEPRAERFSHPRIDAAGTHGSGCTLSSAIAARLAGDEPLIEAVGGGVAFMEQAVRYGINAGEGPGAVHHMVSIRERADHLPVSDAVESVVARLVDRNVETLVPAVGMGVVGASQYA
;
A
#
# COMPACT_ATOMS: atom_id res chain seq x y z
N MET A 1 -27.33 -2.59 4.82
CA MET A 1 -28.01 -2.02 3.66
C MET A 1 -28.27 -3.14 2.66
N PRO A 2 -29.44 -3.21 2.00
CA PRO A 2 -29.66 -4.19 0.95
C PRO A 2 -28.62 -3.98 -0.17
N ARG A 3 -28.10 -5.06 -0.74
CA ARG A 3 -27.16 -5.00 -1.88
C ARG A 3 -27.83 -4.21 -3.02
N GLN A 4 -27.11 -3.23 -3.52
CA GLN A 4 -27.52 -2.51 -4.71
C GLN A 4 -27.33 -3.44 -5.92
N TYR A 5 -28.40 -3.76 -6.65
CA TYR A 5 -28.37 -4.66 -7.81
C TYR A 5 -27.99 -3.94 -9.11
N ALA A 6 -27.49 -2.71 -9.05
CA ALA A 6 -27.00 -2.00 -10.23
C ALA A 6 -25.51 -2.31 -10.46
N PRO A 7 -25.01 -2.27 -11.69
CA PRO A 7 -23.58 -2.27 -11.94
C PRO A 7 -22.91 -1.17 -11.10
N HIS A 8 -21.89 -1.56 -10.35
CA HIS A 8 -21.07 -0.64 -9.56
C HIS A 8 -19.89 -0.23 -10.45
N SER A 9 -19.59 1.06 -10.51
CA SER A 9 -18.43 1.61 -11.23
C SER A 9 -17.40 2.05 -10.15
N PRO A 10 -16.51 1.17 -9.69
CA PRO A 10 -15.49 1.53 -8.74
C PRO A 10 -14.42 2.42 -9.41
N PRO A 11 -13.66 3.21 -8.64
CA PRO A 11 -12.43 3.81 -9.17
C PRO A 11 -11.48 2.71 -9.64
N VAL A 12 -10.69 3.00 -10.67
CA VAL A 12 -9.71 2.06 -11.24
C VAL A 12 -8.31 2.47 -10.82
N ALA A 13 -7.56 1.54 -10.22
CA ALA A 13 -6.14 1.73 -9.92
C ALA A 13 -5.30 0.76 -10.76
N LEU A 14 -4.16 1.24 -11.26
CA LEU A 14 -3.22 0.44 -12.04
C LEU A 14 -1.93 0.21 -11.25
N THR A 15 -1.50 -1.04 -11.11
CA THR A 15 -0.15 -1.36 -10.65
C THR A 15 0.75 -1.74 -11.82
N ILE A 16 1.98 -1.19 -11.84
CA ILE A 16 3.06 -1.55 -12.78
C ILE A 16 4.17 -2.15 -11.94
N ALA A 17 4.26 -3.48 -11.86
CA ALA A 17 5.19 -4.14 -10.95
C ALA A 17 5.47 -5.60 -11.34
N GLY A 18 6.44 -6.19 -10.66
CA GLY A 18 6.72 -7.62 -10.74
C GLY A 18 5.66 -8.47 -10.03
N SER A 19 5.56 -9.73 -10.45
CA SER A 19 4.69 -10.75 -9.87
C SER A 19 5.45 -11.55 -8.81
N ASP A 20 4.86 -11.71 -7.63
CA ASP A 20 5.33 -12.62 -6.57
C ASP A 20 4.52 -13.92 -6.61
N SER A 21 5.15 -15.04 -7.00
CA SER A 21 4.49 -16.34 -7.05
C SER A 21 4.06 -16.86 -5.68
N GLY A 22 4.68 -16.39 -4.58
CA GLY A 22 4.28 -16.66 -3.20
C GLY A 22 3.04 -15.88 -2.76
N GLY A 23 2.70 -14.80 -3.49
CA GLY A 23 1.47 -14.03 -3.31
C GLY A 23 1.45 -13.08 -2.12
N GLY A 24 2.59 -12.87 -1.45
CA GLY A 24 2.74 -11.97 -0.30
C GLY A 24 3.13 -10.54 -0.66
N ALA A 25 3.68 -10.33 -1.86
CA ALA A 25 4.14 -9.03 -2.36
C ALA A 25 3.75 -8.84 -3.84
N GLY A 26 4.38 -7.89 -4.54
CA GLY A 26 4.19 -7.63 -5.96
C GLY A 26 2.76 -7.35 -6.34
N ILE A 27 2.43 -7.56 -7.63
CA ILE A 27 1.07 -7.32 -8.13
C ILE A 27 -0.01 -8.09 -7.36
N GLN A 28 0.30 -9.23 -6.77
CA GLN A 28 -0.65 -10.02 -5.98
C GLN A 28 -1.04 -9.30 -4.68
N ALA A 29 -0.10 -8.67 -4.00
CA ALA A 29 -0.37 -7.82 -2.85
C ALA A 29 -1.14 -6.57 -3.28
N ASP A 30 -0.70 -5.94 -4.37
CA ASP A 30 -1.27 -4.71 -4.89
C ASP A 30 -2.76 -4.89 -5.21
N LEU A 31 -3.10 -5.88 -6.04
CA LEU A 31 -4.48 -6.13 -6.46
C LEU A 31 -5.40 -6.46 -5.29
N LYS A 32 -4.96 -7.32 -4.34
CA LYS A 32 -5.72 -7.62 -3.12
C LYS A 32 -5.98 -6.38 -2.29
N THR A 33 -4.98 -5.50 -2.17
CA THR A 33 -5.07 -4.27 -1.39
C THR A 33 -5.99 -3.24 -2.06
N MET A 34 -5.89 -3.07 -3.39
CA MET A 34 -6.78 -2.20 -4.16
C MET A 34 -8.24 -2.62 -4.00
N GLU A 35 -8.54 -3.91 -4.12
CA GLU A 35 -9.88 -4.45 -3.86
C GLU A 35 -10.35 -4.22 -2.41
N ALA A 36 -9.45 -4.36 -1.42
CA ALA A 36 -9.78 -4.10 -0.02
C ALA A 36 -10.18 -2.63 0.24
N HIS A 37 -9.68 -1.71 -0.59
CA HIS A 37 -10.02 -0.28 -0.58
C HIS A 37 -11.17 0.09 -1.52
N GLY A 38 -11.78 -0.89 -2.22
CA GLY A 38 -12.93 -0.68 -3.11
C GLY A 38 -12.56 -0.15 -4.49
N ALA A 39 -11.29 -0.19 -4.88
CA ALA A 39 -10.84 0.11 -6.22
C ALA A 39 -10.75 -1.17 -7.06
N PHE A 40 -11.12 -1.07 -8.34
CA PHE A 40 -10.88 -2.16 -9.31
C PHE A 40 -9.39 -2.12 -9.71
N GLY A 41 -8.63 -3.13 -9.27
CA GLY A 41 -7.20 -3.23 -9.54
C GLY A 41 -6.93 -3.79 -10.94
N THR A 42 -6.15 -3.06 -11.73
CA THR A 42 -5.58 -3.52 -13.01
C THR A 42 -4.06 -3.65 -12.89
N SER A 43 -3.40 -4.36 -13.79
CA SER A 43 -1.96 -4.59 -13.68
C SER A 43 -1.22 -4.59 -15.02
N VAL A 44 0.02 -4.09 -14.97
CA VAL A 44 1.08 -4.26 -15.97
C VAL A 44 2.21 -5.04 -15.30
N VAL A 45 2.49 -6.23 -15.79
CA VAL A 45 3.53 -7.10 -15.22
C VAL A 45 4.88 -6.76 -15.84
N THR A 46 5.88 -6.41 -15.02
CA THR A 46 7.25 -6.08 -15.45
C THR A 46 8.16 -7.31 -15.46
N ALA A 47 7.99 -8.18 -14.48
CA ALA A 47 8.76 -9.40 -14.30
C ALA A 47 7.92 -10.46 -13.59
N THR A 48 8.26 -11.72 -13.77
CA THR A 48 7.76 -12.82 -12.96
C THR A 48 8.88 -13.37 -12.09
N THR A 49 8.55 -13.77 -10.85
CA THR A 49 9.52 -14.39 -9.95
C THR A 49 9.17 -15.84 -9.67
N ALA A 50 10.18 -16.67 -9.50
CA ALA A 50 10.07 -17.93 -8.78
C ALA A 50 10.37 -17.64 -7.30
N GLN A 51 9.36 -17.26 -6.56
CA GLN A 51 9.46 -16.76 -5.19
C GLN A 51 8.49 -17.47 -4.26
N ASN A 52 8.90 -17.65 -3.02
CA ASN A 52 8.09 -18.18 -1.94
C ASN A 52 8.37 -17.39 -0.65
N SER A 53 7.84 -17.84 0.48
CA SER A 53 8.01 -17.18 1.78
C SER A 53 9.47 -17.13 2.28
N THR A 54 10.37 -17.96 1.72
CA THR A 54 11.79 -18.06 2.14
C THR A 54 12.74 -17.25 1.26
N GLY A 55 12.33 -16.78 0.08
CA GLY A 55 13.15 -15.94 -0.79
C GLY A 55 12.81 -16.03 -2.28
N VAL A 56 13.56 -15.26 -3.06
CA VAL A 56 13.50 -15.22 -4.53
C VAL A 56 14.52 -16.21 -5.09
N GLN A 57 14.07 -17.16 -5.90
CA GLN A 57 14.92 -18.20 -6.51
C GLN A 57 15.30 -17.85 -7.95
N ASP A 58 14.40 -17.18 -8.69
CA ASP A 58 14.61 -16.77 -10.06
C ASP A 58 13.75 -15.57 -10.42
N VAL A 59 14.21 -14.74 -11.36
CA VAL A 59 13.49 -13.58 -11.87
C VAL A 59 13.54 -13.59 -13.39
N SER A 60 12.38 -13.51 -14.04
CA SER A 60 12.27 -13.39 -15.50
C SER A 60 11.63 -12.05 -15.86
N VAL A 61 12.43 -11.12 -16.37
CA VAL A 61 11.97 -9.81 -16.83
C VAL A 61 11.21 -9.97 -18.14
N LEU A 62 10.07 -9.30 -18.28
CA LEU A 62 9.29 -9.31 -19.52
C LEU A 62 9.89 -8.35 -20.54
N PRO A 63 9.73 -8.62 -21.85
CA PRO A 63 10.16 -7.70 -22.91
C PRO A 63 9.50 -6.32 -22.75
N THR A 64 10.26 -5.25 -22.92
CA THR A 64 9.79 -3.86 -22.72
C THR A 64 8.66 -3.48 -23.66
N ASP A 65 8.68 -3.96 -24.90
CA ASP A 65 7.61 -3.77 -25.88
C ASP A 65 6.29 -4.42 -25.42
N HIS A 66 6.37 -5.55 -24.71
CA HIS A 66 5.20 -6.21 -24.12
C HIS A 66 4.70 -5.49 -22.89
N ILE A 67 5.59 -4.95 -22.04
CA ILE A 67 5.22 -4.09 -20.89
C ILE A 67 4.44 -2.87 -21.40
N ALA A 68 4.97 -2.16 -22.38
CA ALA A 68 4.29 -1.03 -23.00
C ALA A 68 2.96 -1.43 -23.68
N ALA A 69 2.87 -2.64 -24.25
CA ALA A 69 1.62 -3.13 -24.84
C ALA A 69 0.55 -3.41 -23.78
N GLN A 70 0.91 -3.98 -22.62
CA GLN A 70 0.00 -4.17 -21.48
C GLN A 70 -0.54 -2.81 -21.01
N TYR A 71 0.37 -1.83 -20.79
CA TYR A 71 -0.02 -0.47 -20.38
C TYR A 71 -1.04 0.14 -21.34
N ARG A 72 -0.72 0.18 -22.63
CA ARG A 72 -1.63 0.71 -23.65
C ARG A 72 -2.98 0.00 -23.71
N ALA A 73 -2.99 -1.31 -23.47
CA ALA A 73 -4.24 -2.08 -23.46
C ALA A 73 -5.15 -1.65 -22.29
N VAL A 74 -4.56 -1.43 -21.09
CA VAL A 74 -5.31 -1.00 -19.90
C VAL A 74 -5.82 0.44 -20.06
N VAL A 75 -4.93 1.40 -20.31
CA VAL A 75 -5.31 2.82 -20.35
C VAL A 75 -6.22 3.20 -21.52
N LYS A 76 -6.30 2.34 -22.55
CA LYS A 76 -7.22 2.54 -23.67
C LYS A 76 -8.66 2.19 -23.31
N ASP A 77 -8.88 1.27 -22.38
CA ASP A 77 -10.20 0.72 -22.05
C ASP A 77 -10.72 1.22 -20.70
N PHE A 78 -9.83 1.41 -19.74
CA PHE A 78 -10.16 1.81 -18.37
C PHE A 78 -9.84 3.29 -18.12
N GLU A 79 -10.71 3.98 -17.41
CA GLU A 79 -10.42 5.31 -16.83
C GLU A 79 -9.61 5.11 -15.55
N VAL A 80 -8.28 5.08 -15.71
CA VAL A 80 -7.35 4.86 -14.59
C VAL A 80 -7.27 6.13 -13.73
N GLY A 81 -7.70 6.04 -12.46
CA GLY A 81 -7.69 7.15 -11.51
C GLY A 81 -6.34 7.36 -10.83
N ALA A 82 -5.53 6.31 -10.64
CA ALA A 82 -4.18 6.40 -10.10
C ALA A 82 -3.31 5.24 -10.58
N ILE A 83 -2.01 5.48 -10.68
CA ILE A 83 -1.00 4.47 -10.99
C ILE A 83 -0.08 4.28 -9.78
N LYS A 84 0.30 3.02 -9.50
CA LYS A 84 1.37 2.68 -8.56
C LYS A 84 2.45 1.90 -9.30
N THR A 85 3.72 2.24 -9.10
CA THR A 85 4.84 1.41 -9.55
C THR A 85 5.46 0.66 -8.37
N GLY A 86 5.95 -0.57 -8.62
CA GLY A 86 6.70 -1.36 -7.65
C GLY A 86 8.03 -1.85 -8.25
N MET A 87 8.34 -3.14 -8.14
CA MET A 87 9.58 -3.71 -8.70
C MET A 87 9.63 -3.55 -10.22
N LEU A 88 10.61 -2.80 -10.73
CA LEU A 88 10.83 -2.58 -12.17
C LEU A 88 12.05 -3.37 -12.72
N ALA A 89 12.91 -3.86 -11.86
CA ALA A 89 14.02 -4.78 -12.09
C ALA A 89 15.21 -4.22 -12.86
N THR A 90 15.01 -3.54 -13.99
CA THR A 90 16.09 -3.05 -14.87
C THR A 90 15.88 -1.61 -15.32
N ASP A 91 16.97 -0.92 -15.69
CA ASP A 91 16.97 0.40 -16.32
C ASP A 91 16.05 0.49 -17.55
N ALA A 92 16.14 -0.45 -18.46
CA ALA A 92 15.30 -0.48 -19.66
C ALA A 92 13.79 -0.60 -19.35
N VAL A 93 13.42 -1.28 -18.25
CA VAL A 93 12.03 -1.34 -17.79
C VAL A 93 11.63 0.00 -17.18
N ILE A 94 12.50 0.64 -16.39
CA ILE A 94 12.22 1.95 -15.80
C ILE A 94 12.02 2.99 -16.90
N GLU A 95 12.93 3.08 -17.89
CA GLU A 95 12.79 3.96 -19.06
C GLU A 95 11.45 3.74 -19.78
N THR A 96 11.09 2.47 -20.00
CA THR A 96 9.81 2.13 -20.64
C THR A 96 8.62 2.59 -19.81
N VAL A 97 8.68 2.49 -18.46
CA VAL A 97 7.62 2.95 -17.58
C VAL A 97 7.54 4.47 -17.55
N VAL A 98 8.69 5.16 -17.50
CA VAL A 98 8.78 6.63 -17.62
C VAL A 98 8.06 7.11 -18.88
N ASP A 99 8.37 6.51 -20.03
CA ASP A 99 7.70 6.82 -21.30
C ASP A 99 6.20 6.53 -21.27
N CYS A 100 5.80 5.42 -20.64
CA CYS A 100 4.40 5.03 -20.54
C CYS A 100 3.57 6.02 -19.70
N VAL A 101 4.11 6.52 -18.59
CA VAL A 101 3.37 7.38 -17.67
C VAL A 101 3.51 8.88 -17.97
N ALA A 102 4.35 9.28 -18.94
CA ALA A 102 4.63 10.68 -19.27
C ALA A 102 3.37 11.50 -19.61
N ASP A 103 2.38 10.90 -20.25
CA ASP A 103 1.09 11.54 -20.59
C ASP A 103 -0.01 11.27 -19.56
N PHE A 104 0.29 10.58 -18.46
CA PHE A 104 -0.70 10.29 -17.42
C PHE A 104 -0.89 11.51 -16.52
N SER A 105 -2.12 11.99 -16.39
CA SER A 105 -2.44 13.20 -15.63
C SER A 105 -2.96 12.95 -14.21
N GLY A 106 -3.16 11.69 -13.85
CA GLY A 106 -3.61 11.29 -12.51
C GLY A 106 -2.43 11.10 -11.53
N PRO A 107 -2.72 10.80 -10.25
CA PRO A 107 -1.70 10.53 -9.26
C PRO A 107 -0.82 9.33 -9.61
N LEU A 108 0.50 9.51 -9.53
CA LEU A 108 1.52 8.47 -9.67
C LEU A 108 2.20 8.22 -8.31
N VAL A 109 2.01 7.03 -7.75
CA VAL A 109 2.67 6.57 -6.53
C VAL A 109 3.85 5.68 -6.90
N VAL A 110 5.07 6.12 -6.60
CA VAL A 110 6.32 5.39 -6.89
C VAL A 110 6.81 4.72 -5.61
N ASP A 111 6.74 3.39 -5.55
CA ASP A 111 7.37 2.59 -4.50
C ASP A 111 8.73 2.11 -5.03
N PRO A 112 9.86 2.70 -4.59
CA PRO A 112 11.18 2.49 -5.20
C PRO A 112 11.81 1.18 -4.72
N VAL A 113 11.20 0.05 -5.09
CA VAL A 113 11.60 -1.28 -4.63
C VAL A 113 12.98 -1.65 -5.20
N MET A 114 14.01 -1.63 -4.36
CA MET A 114 15.40 -1.96 -4.71
C MET A 114 15.84 -3.31 -4.18
N VAL A 115 15.30 -3.71 -3.02
CA VAL A 115 15.66 -4.95 -2.33
C VAL A 115 14.40 -5.66 -1.86
N ALA A 116 14.35 -6.98 -2.02
CA ALA A 116 13.27 -7.79 -1.45
C ALA A 116 13.33 -7.80 0.09
N ALA A 117 12.22 -8.06 0.76
CA ALA A 117 12.19 -8.23 2.22
C ALA A 117 13.11 -9.36 2.73
N THR A 118 13.51 -10.27 1.86
CA THR A 118 14.50 -11.35 2.11
C THR A 118 15.95 -10.91 1.96
N GLY A 119 16.21 -9.65 1.56
CA GLY A 119 17.55 -9.10 1.30
C GLY A 119 18.07 -9.29 -0.11
N ASP A 120 17.29 -9.93 -0.99
CA ASP A 120 17.68 -10.12 -2.40
C ASP A 120 17.59 -8.80 -3.16
N ARG A 121 18.68 -8.40 -3.85
CA ARG A 121 18.68 -7.19 -4.68
C ARG A 121 17.77 -7.39 -5.90
N LEU A 122 16.84 -6.47 -6.10
CA LEU A 122 15.84 -6.51 -7.17
C LEU A 122 16.06 -5.44 -8.25
N LEU A 123 16.98 -4.49 -8.01
CA LEU A 123 17.32 -3.41 -8.92
C LEU A 123 18.82 -3.45 -9.23
N SER A 124 19.20 -3.19 -10.49
CA SER A 124 20.60 -3.03 -10.89
C SER A 124 21.17 -1.70 -10.37
N GLU A 125 22.51 -1.62 -10.17
CA GLU A 125 23.15 -0.37 -9.71
C GLU A 125 23.03 0.76 -10.72
N ASP A 126 23.11 0.44 -12.00
CA ASP A 126 23.00 1.41 -13.10
C ASP A 126 21.58 2.01 -13.21
N ALA A 127 20.57 1.35 -12.66
CA ALA A 127 19.20 1.79 -12.73
C ALA A 127 18.83 2.90 -11.71
N GLU A 128 19.68 3.17 -10.72
CA GLU A 128 19.43 4.20 -9.70
C GLU A 128 19.32 5.61 -10.31
N GLU A 129 20.15 5.91 -11.31
CA GLU A 129 20.11 7.23 -11.96
C GLU A 129 18.85 7.41 -12.82
N VAL A 130 18.43 6.34 -13.50
CA VAL A 130 17.20 6.35 -14.32
C VAL A 130 15.97 6.45 -13.43
N TYR A 131 16.06 5.95 -12.18
CA TYR A 131 14.95 6.04 -11.24
C TYR A 131 14.56 7.47 -10.87
N LYS A 132 15.54 8.41 -10.89
CA LYS A 132 15.29 9.83 -10.64
C LYS A 132 14.33 10.45 -11.66
N GLU A 133 14.37 9.98 -12.91
CA GLU A 133 13.43 10.46 -13.94
C GLU A 133 11.98 10.02 -13.61
N LEU A 134 11.79 8.80 -13.11
CA LEU A 134 10.49 8.36 -12.65
C LEU A 134 10.03 9.11 -11.39
N ILE A 135 10.95 9.37 -10.45
CA ILE A 135 10.69 10.18 -9.24
C ILE A 135 10.22 11.58 -9.61
N SER A 136 10.81 12.21 -10.64
CA SER A 136 10.44 13.55 -11.05
C SER A 136 9.01 13.68 -11.59
N GLN A 137 8.36 12.56 -11.92
CA GLN A 137 6.96 12.51 -12.36
C GLN A 137 6.01 12.06 -11.23
N ALA A 138 6.54 11.75 -10.04
CA ALA A 138 5.77 11.14 -8.98
C ALA A 138 4.94 12.19 -8.20
N THR A 139 3.65 11.90 -8.04
CA THR A 139 2.81 12.59 -7.04
C THR A 139 3.24 12.22 -5.62
N LEU A 140 3.69 10.97 -5.43
CA LEU A 140 4.19 10.48 -4.14
C LEU A 140 5.26 9.41 -4.35
N VAL A 141 6.40 9.57 -3.69
CA VAL A 141 7.42 8.51 -3.56
C VAL A 141 7.33 7.89 -2.17
N THR A 142 7.41 6.55 -2.05
CA THR A 142 7.24 5.84 -0.77
C THR A 142 8.45 4.97 -0.39
N PRO A 143 9.67 5.53 -0.26
CA PRO A 143 10.85 4.75 0.12
C PRO A 143 10.79 4.32 1.58
N ASN A 144 11.38 3.15 1.89
CA ASN A 144 11.83 2.86 3.24
C ASN A 144 13.15 3.62 3.54
N VAL A 145 13.69 3.48 4.77
CA VAL A 145 14.92 4.17 5.18
C VAL A 145 16.07 3.81 4.25
N ASP A 146 16.31 2.53 3.99
CA ASP A 146 17.43 2.06 3.17
C ASP A 146 17.32 2.56 1.73
N GLU A 147 16.12 2.53 1.17
CA GLU A 147 15.83 3.06 -0.18
C GLU A 147 16.01 4.58 -0.24
N ALA A 148 15.56 5.30 0.80
CA ALA A 148 15.74 6.75 0.89
C ALA A 148 17.22 7.13 1.02
N GLU A 149 18.02 6.36 1.79
CA GLU A 149 19.47 6.55 1.88
C GLU A 149 20.17 6.36 0.53
N ILE A 150 19.78 5.33 -0.22
CA ILE A 150 20.33 5.08 -1.57
C ILE A 150 19.96 6.24 -2.51
N LEU A 151 18.71 6.65 -2.53
CA LEU A 151 18.20 7.68 -3.46
C LEU A 151 18.79 9.07 -3.17
N THR A 152 18.99 9.40 -1.88
CA THR A 152 19.39 10.76 -1.47
C THR A 152 20.87 10.86 -1.09
N GLY A 153 21.55 9.74 -0.81
CA GLY A 153 22.91 9.72 -0.27
C GLY A 153 23.01 10.21 1.18
N CYS A 154 21.88 10.39 1.87
CA CYS A 154 21.83 10.80 3.28
C CYS A 154 21.81 9.59 4.21
N GLU A 155 22.46 9.67 5.36
CA GLU A 155 22.28 8.71 6.45
C GLU A 155 21.00 9.09 7.24
N ILE A 156 20.12 8.12 7.51
CA ILE A 156 18.83 8.35 8.16
C ILE A 156 18.75 7.54 9.46
N ALA A 157 19.02 8.21 10.57
CA ALA A 157 18.93 7.64 11.91
C ALA A 157 17.73 8.17 12.73
N THR A 158 17.15 9.30 12.32
CA THR A 158 16.07 9.97 13.04
C THR A 158 14.94 10.41 12.09
N THR A 159 13.78 10.73 12.66
CA THR A 159 12.66 11.31 11.90
C THR A 159 13.01 12.68 11.29
N THR A 160 13.99 13.40 11.82
CA THR A 160 14.48 14.65 11.23
C THR A 160 15.31 14.36 9.98
N ASP A 161 16.14 13.32 10.00
CA ASP A 161 16.88 12.90 8.82
C ASP A 161 15.94 12.39 7.73
N ALA A 162 14.90 11.64 8.12
CA ALA A 162 13.83 11.21 7.21
C ALA A 162 13.10 12.39 6.56
N GLU A 163 12.83 13.46 7.33
CA GLU A 163 12.26 14.70 6.78
C GLU A 163 13.22 15.36 5.78
N GLN A 164 14.51 15.39 6.09
CA GLN A 164 15.53 15.96 5.19
C GLN A 164 15.63 15.15 3.88
N ALA A 165 15.63 13.81 3.96
CA ALA A 165 15.61 12.94 2.80
C ALA A 165 14.34 13.17 1.95
N GLY A 166 13.18 13.31 2.58
CA GLY A 166 11.94 13.67 1.88
C GLY A 166 12.04 14.99 1.13
N ARG A 167 12.61 16.05 1.75
CA ARG A 167 12.86 17.34 1.10
C ARG A 167 13.81 17.23 -0.10
N GLN A 168 14.76 16.33 -0.04
CA GLN A 168 15.68 16.07 -1.15
C GLN A 168 14.97 15.40 -2.33
N LEU A 169 14.09 14.42 -2.07
CA LEU A 169 13.27 13.80 -3.11
C LEU A 169 12.32 14.81 -3.80
N LEU A 170 11.80 15.78 -3.05
CA LEU A 170 11.05 16.89 -3.64
C LEU A 170 11.95 17.77 -4.55
N ALA A 171 13.22 17.99 -4.15
CA ALA A 171 14.16 18.74 -4.98
C ALA A 171 14.54 17.99 -6.28
N GLU A 172 14.37 16.67 -6.32
CA GLU A 172 14.49 15.84 -7.52
C GLU A 172 13.22 15.82 -8.39
N GLY A 173 12.14 16.48 -7.94
CA GLY A 173 10.94 16.73 -8.74
C GLY A 173 9.67 16.03 -8.25
N ALA A 174 9.71 15.20 -7.23
CA ALA A 174 8.50 14.61 -6.67
C ALA A 174 7.60 15.67 -6.00
N ASP A 175 6.27 15.55 -6.11
CA ASP A 175 5.34 16.44 -5.40
C ASP A 175 5.31 16.17 -3.89
N ALA A 176 5.48 14.89 -3.50
CA ALA A 176 5.55 14.47 -2.10
C ALA A 176 6.43 13.23 -1.93
N ALA A 177 6.94 13.02 -0.70
CA ALA A 177 7.70 11.85 -0.32
C ALA A 177 7.28 11.33 1.06
N LEU A 178 6.96 10.04 1.17
CA LEU A 178 6.66 9.33 2.40
C LEU A 178 7.85 8.41 2.77
N VAL A 179 8.73 8.87 3.64
CA VAL A 179 9.83 8.04 4.16
C VAL A 179 9.29 7.15 5.28
N LYS A 180 9.28 5.82 5.01
CA LYS A 180 8.73 4.80 5.91
C LYS A 180 9.68 4.55 7.09
N GLY A 181 9.24 4.79 8.32
CA GLY A 181 10.07 4.70 9.54
C GLY A 181 10.21 3.29 10.14
N GLY A 182 9.73 2.25 9.46
CA GLY A 182 9.74 0.89 10.00
C GLY A 182 11.11 0.33 10.37
N HIS A 183 12.20 0.83 9.77
CA HIS A 183 13.59 0.42 10.02
C HIS A 183 14.29 1.25 11.12
N LEU A 184 13.70 2.36 11.57
CA LEU A 184 14.24 3.13 12.68
C LEU A 184 13.97 2.43 14.01
N ASP A 185 14.86 2.58 14.99
CA ASP A 185 14.70 2.02 16.33
C ASP A 185 13.59 2.73 17.13
N GLY A 186 12.98 2.03 18.08
CA GLY A 186 12.00 2.58 19.01
C GLY A 186 10.73 1.74 19.16
N ASP A 187 9.90 2.11 20.13
CA ASP A 187 8.63 1.45 20.43
C ASP A 187 7.49 1.88 19.49
N GLU A 188 7.72 2.94 18.72
CA GLU A 188 6.83 3.48 17.71
C GLU A 188 7.48 3.40 16.32
N VAL A 189 6.66 3.22 15.30
CA VAL A 189 7.01 3.45 13.89
C VAL A 189 6.48 4.83 13.53
N VAL A 190 7.32 5.66 12.93
CA VAL A 190 6.95 7.02 12.51
C VAL A 190 7.26 7.17 11.03
N ASP A 191 6.22 7.18 10.21
CA ASP A 191 6.32 7.48 8.79
C ASP A 191 6.27 9.00 8.59
N THR A 192 7.23 9.54 7.86
CA THR A 192 7.39 10.99 7.64
C THR A 192 7.02 11.36 6.22
N LEU A 193 5.89 12.05 6.06
CA LEU A 193 5.45 12.61 4.79
C LEU A 193 5.96 14.05 4.66
N VAL A 194 6.61 14.35 3.54
CA VAL A 194 6.97 15.72 3.14
C VAL A 194 6.19 16.05 1.87
N VAL A 195 5.47 17.16 1.88
CA VAL A 195 4.64 17.62 0.76
C VAL A 195 5.16 18.95 0.26
N GLY A 196 5.32 19.08 -1.06
CA GLY A 196 5.64 20.33 -1.71
C GLY A 196 4.50 21.34 -1.56
N THR A 197 4.84 22.60 -1.37
CA THR A 197 3.90 23.73 -1.34
C THR A 197 4.50 24.91 -2.09
N ASP A 198 3.70 25.92 -2.39
CA ASP A 198 4.17 27.14 -3.08
C ASP A 198 5.24 27.93 -2.28
N ASP A 199 5.28 27.75 -0.96
CA ASP A 199 6.24 28.41 -0.07
C ASP A 199 7.38 27.44 0.33
N GLU A 200 7.26 26.81 1.53
CA GLU A 200 8.21 25.82 2.05
C GLU A 200 7.54 24.45 2.17
N PRO A 201 8.26 23.32 1.84
CA PRO A 201 7.72 21.99 2.03
C PRO A 201 7.24 21.74 3.46
N ARG A 202 6.05 21.17 3.60
CA ARG A 202 5.44 20.83 4.89
C ARG A 202 5.68 19.37 5.23
N ALA A 203 6.06 19.09 6.49
CA ALA A 203 6.19 17.73 7.00
C ALA A 203 4.99 17.36 7.88
N GLU A 204 4.48 16.15 7.67
CA GLU A 204 3.46 15.47 8.48
C GLU A 204 4.04 14.16 8.98
N ARG A 205 3.67 13.73 10.19
CA ARG A 205 4.16 12.48 10.78
C ARG A 205 2.98 11.60 11.16
N PHE A 206 3.03 10.35 10.74
CA PHE A 206 2.07 9.32 11.08
C PHE A 206 2.76 8.32 11.98
N SER A 207 2.30 8.19 13.23
CA SER A 207 2.89 7.26 14.19
C SER A 207 1.91 6.17 14.58
N HIS A 208 2.44 4.98 14.78
CA HIS A 208 1.71 3.84 15.33
C HIS A 208 2.65 2.98 16.19
N PRO A 209 2.13 2.23 17.17
CA PRO A 209 2.94 1.33 17.95
C PRO A 209 3.67 0.31 17.08
N ARG A 210 4.93 0.02 17.41
CA ARG A 210 5.66 -1.07 16.76
C ARG A 210 5.03 -2.40 17.16
N ILE A 211 4.62 -3.16 16.16
CA ILE A 211 4.02 -4.47 16.34
C ILE A 211 5.10 -5.51 16.14
N ASP A 212 5.33 -6.35 17.15
CA ASP A 212 6.19 -7.52 17.02
C ASP A 212 5.43 -8.60 16.24
N ALA A 213 5.50 -8.50 14.92
CA ALA A 213 4.80 -9.39 14.00
C ALA A 213 5.78 -10.34 13.32
N ALA A 214 5.41 -11.62 13.25
CA ALA A 214 6.20 -12.64 12.57
C ALA A 214 6.28 -12.44 11.05
N GLY A 215 5.45 -11.56 10.47
CA GLY A 215 5.35 -11.36 9.02
C GLY A 215 5.12 -9.90 8.64
N THR A 216 6.12 -9.33 7.97
CA THR A 216 6.05 -7.98 7.38
C THR A 216 6.24 -8.03 5.86
N HIS A 217 6.30 -9.24 5.27
CA HIS A 217 6.49 -9.40 3.84
C HIS A 217 5.34 -8.75 3.06
N GLY A 218 5.70 -7.92 2.08
CA GLY A 218 4.76 -7.18 1.25
C GLY A 218 4.21 -5.90 1.88
N SER A 219 4.72 -5.45 3.04
CA SER A 219 4.24 -4.22 3.70
C SER A 219 4.39 -2.98 2.82
N GLY A 220 5.53 -2.78 2.15
CA GLY A 220 5.75 -1.65 1.23
C GLY A 220 4.75 -1.65 0.08
N CYS A 221 4.62 -2.78 -0.63
CA CYS A 221 3.65 -2.94 -1.71
C CYS A 221 2.21 -2.68 -1.24
N THR A 222 1.85 -3.16 -0.05
CA THR A 222 0.53 -2.98 0.53
C THR A 222 0.26 -1.50 0.86
N LEU A 223 1.20 -0.80 1.50
CA LEU A 223 1.04 0.61 1.83
C LEU A 223 0.88 1.47 0.57
N SER A 224 1.81 1.34 -0.38
CA SER A 224 1.78 2.12 -1.62
C SER A 224 0.52 1.85 -2.45
N SER A 225 0.03 0.60 -2.47
CA SER A 225 -1.21 0.24 -3.18
C SER A 225 -2.47 0.70 -2.46
N ALA A 226 -2.48 0.72 -1.12
CA ALA A 226 -3.56 1.29 -0.33
C ALA A 226 -3.71 2.80 -0.61
N ILE A 227 -2.58 3.52 -0.63
CA ILE A 227 -2.55 4.94 -0.96
C ILE A 227 -3.03 5.17 -2.40
N ALA A 228 -2.50 4.42 -3.38
CA ALA A 228 -2.91 4.54 -4.78
C ALA A 228 -4.40 4.28 -4.99
N ALA A 229 -4.97 3.27 -4.32
CA ALA A 229 -6.39 2.96 -4.41
C ALA A 229 -7.28 4.10 -3.85
N ARG A 230 -6.84 4.76 -2.77
CA ARG A 230 -7.53 5.90 -2.15
C ARG A 230 -7.44 7.14 -3.04
N LEU A 231 -6.26 7.40 -3.62
CA LEU A 231 -6.06 8.48 -4.60
C LEU A 231 -6.89 8.26 -5.87
N ALA A 232 -7.03 7.02 -6.34
CA ALA A 232 -7.91 6.70 -7.46
C ALA A 232 -9.39 7.01 -7.18
N GLY A 233 -9.77 7.06 -5.90
CA GLY A 233 -11.09 7.49 -5.42
C GLY A 233 -11.18 8.98 -5.08
N ASP A 234 -10.28 9.82 -5.61
CA ASP A 234 -10.22 11.28 -5.42
C ASP A 234 -10.02 11.72 -3.95
N GLU A 235 -9.47 10.85 -3.10
CA GLU A 235 -9.16 11.23 -1.73
C GLU A 235 -7.92 12.15 -1.69
N PRO A 236 -7.91 13.24 -0.89
CA PRO A 236 -6.75 14.10 -0.76
C PRO A 236 -5.50 13.36 -0.29
N LEU A 237 -4.32 13.75 -0.80
CA LEU A 237 -3.06 13.04 -0.58
C LEU A 237 -2.76 12.74 0.90
N ILE A 238 -2.86 13.74 1.78
CA ILE A 238 -2.55 13.57 3.21
C ILE A 238 -3.51 12.57 3.86
N GLU A 239 -4.78 12.62 3.50
CA GLU A 239 -5.82 11.70 4.00
C GLU A 239 -5.60 10.29 3.44
N ALA A 240 -5.26 10.16 2.15
CA ALA A 240 -4.93 8.89 1.52
C ALA A 240 -3.72 8.22 2.19
N VAL A 241 -2.66 8.99 2.49
CA VAL A 241 -1.49 8.50 3.22
C VAL A 241 -1.86 8.07 4.64
N GLY A 242 -2.56 8.93 5.41
CA GLY A 242 -2.97 8.59 6.78
C GLY A 242 -3.85 7.34 6.84
N GLY A 243 -4.78 7.21 5.88
CA GLY A 243 -5.62 6.02 5.77
C GLY A 243 -4.85 4.76 5.35
N GLY A 244 -3.84 4.91 4.50
CA GLY A 244 -2.92 3.83 4.12
C GLY A 244 -2.09 3.34 5.31
N VAL A 245 -1.54 4.25 6.11
CA VAL A 245 -0.77 3.92 7.33
C VAL A 245 -1.65 3.22 8.36
N ALA A 246 -2.86 3.74 8.61
CA ALA A 246 -3.81 3.10 9.52
C ALA A 246 -4.23 1.69 9.06
N PHE A 247 -4.42 1.50 7.75
CA PHE A 247 -4.66 0.17 7.19
C PHE A 247 -3.46 -0.74 7.37
N MET A 248 -2.24 -0.22 7.18
CA MET A 248 -1.00 -0.98 7.31
C MET A 248 -0.80 -1.49 8.73
N GLU A 249 -1.10 -0.69 9.76
CA GLU A 249 -1.07 -1.13 11.16
C GLU A 249 -1.95 -2.38 11.36
N GLN A 250 -3.18 -2.37 10.85
CA GLN A 250 -4.08 -3.52 10.95
C GLN A 250 -3.57 -4.71 10.12
N ALA A 251 -3.05 -4.47 8.92
CA ALA A 251 -2.55 -5.51 8.04
C ALA A 251 -1.34 -6.26 8.64
N VAL A 252 -0.47 -5.54 9.39
CA VAL A 252 0.65 -6.13 10.15
C VAL A 252 0.14 -6.85 11.39
N ARG A 253 -0.76 -6.24 12.17
CA ARG A 253 -1.32 -6.81 13.40
C ARG A 253 -1.98 -8.17 13.17
N TYR A 254 -2.68 -8.32 12.06
CA TYR A 254 -3.39 -9.54 11.67
C TYR A 254 -2.69 -10.29 10.53
N GLY A 255 -1.37 -10.20 10.46
CA GLY A 255 -0.55 -10.86 9.44
C GLY A 255 -0.87 -12.34 9.26
N ILE A 256 -0.59 -12.84 8.05
CA ILE A 256 -0.86 -14.22 7.66
C ILE A 256 0.42 -15.02 7.78
N ASN A 257 0.41 -16.05 8.63
CA ASN A 257 1.50 -17.00 8.75
C ASN A 257 1.26 -18.17 7.78
N ALA A 258 1.85 -18.07 6.57
CA ALA A 258 1.78 -19.09 5.54
C ALA A 258 3.18 -19.35 4.96
N GLY A 259 3.52 -20.62 4.78
CA GLY A 259 4.86 -21.03 4.37
C GLY A 259 5.82 -21.21 5.56
N GLU A 260 7.13 -21.35 5.27
CA GLU A 260 8.18 -21.61 6.26
C GLU A 260 8.99 -20.35 6.61
N GLY A 261 8.91 -19.33 5.78
CA GLY A 261 9.58 -18.04 5.99
C GLY A 261 8.72 -17.01 6.72
N PRO A 262 9.15 -15.75 6.75
CA PRO A 262 8.34 -14.66 7.29
C PRO A 262 6.96 -14.63 6.65
N GLY A 263 5.91 -14.53 7.47
CA GLY A 263 4.54 -14.40 7.01
C GLY A 263 4.31 -13.09 6.26
N ALA A 264 3.22 -13.03 5.52
CA ALA A 264 2.80 -11.83 4.81
C ALA A 264 1.85 -10.97 5.66
N VAL A 265 1.78 -9.67 5.37
CA VAL A 265 0.73 -8.81 5.92
C VAL A 265 -0.66 -9.23 5.42
N HIS A 266 -1.71 -8.88 6.13
CA HIS A 266 -3.07 -9.25 5.75
C HIS A 266 -3.69 -8.21 4.79
N HIS A 267 -3.44 -8.35 3.49
CA HIS A 267 -3.89 -7.42 2.45
C HIS A 267 -5.40 -7.14 2.41
N MET A 268 -6.21 -8.03 2.97
CA MET A 268 -7.68 -7.94 2.94
C MET A 268 -8.30 -7.81 4.33
N VAL A 269 -7.55 -7.33 5.32
CA VAL A 269 -7.97 -7.25 6.72
C VAL A 269 -9.29 -6.49 6.89
N SER A 270 -9.47 -5.35 6.23
CA SER A 270 -10.68 -4.53 6.33
C SER A 270 -11.94 -5.22 5.81
N ILE A 271 -11.83 -6.05 4.78
CA ILE A 271 -12.97 -6.85 4.26
C ILE A 271 -13.33 -7.94 5.27
N ARG A 272 -12.31 -8.59 5.85
CA ARG A 272 -12.52 -9.65 6.82
C ARG A 272 -13.16 -9.12 8.10
N GLU A 273 -12.68 -8.01 8.63
CA GLU A 273 -13.29 -7.35 9.78
C GLU A 273 -14.77 -7.00 9.54
N ARG A 274 -15.08 -6.42 8.37
CA ARG A 274 -16.48 -6.12 8.00
C ARG A 274 -17.32 -7.38 7.93
N ALA A 275 -16.78 -8.48 7.37
CA ALA A 275 -17.48 -9.75 7.29
C ALA A 275 -17.72 -10.36 8.68
N ASP A 276 -16.77 -10.23 9.60
CA ASP A 276 -16.87 -10.75 10.97
C ASP A 276 -17.85 -9.93 11.83
N HIS A 277 -17.99 -8.63 11.55
CA HIS A 277 -18.95 -7.77 12.26
C HIS A 277 -20.42 -8.04 11.89
N LEU A 278 -20.71 -8.47 10.66
CA LEU A 278 -22.09 -8.72 10.21
C LEU A 278 -22.82 -9.79 11.05
N PRO A 279 -22.25 -10.98 11.32
CA PRO A 279 -22.90 -11.99 12.16
C PRO A 279 -23.11 -11.54 13.61
N VAL A 280 -22.20 -10.73 14.16
CA VAL A 280 -22.32 -10.17 15.51
C VAL A 280 -23.47 -9.16 15.58
N SER A 281 -23.59 -8.28 14.59
CA SER A 281 -24.70 -7.33 14.48
C SER A 281 -26.05 -8.04 14.43
N ASP A 282 -26.17 -9.04 13.54
CA ASP A 282 -27.41 -9.83 13.41
C ASP A 282 -27.77 -10.58 14.71
N ALA A 283 -26.77 -11.12 15.40
CA ALA A 283 -26.96 -11.80 16.68
C ALA A 283 -27.44 -10.81 17.78
N VAL A 284 -26.84 -9.62 17.83
CA VAL A 284 -27.23 -8.56 18.77
C VAL A 284 -28.64 -8.07 18.48
N GLU A 285 -29.00 -7.79 17.23
CA GLU A 285 -30.35 -7.41 16.82
C GLU A 285 -31.38 -8.47 17.21
N SER A 286 -31.06 -9.75 17.01
CA SER A 286 -31.90 -10.87 17.39
C SER A 286 -32.09 -10.97 18.91
N VAL A 287 -31.04 -10.69 19.69
CA VAL A 287 -31.14 -10.65 21.17
C VAL A 287 -31.98 -9.46 21.63
N VAL A 288 -31.73 -8.28 21.08
CA VAL A 288 -32.52 -7.05 21.39
C VAL A 288 -33.97 -7.25 21.06
N ALA A 289 -34.30 -7.78 19.88
CA ALA A 289 -35.70 -8.07 19.52
C ALA A 289 -36.38 -9.02 20.52
N ARG A 290 -35.68 -10.09 20.96
CA ARG A 290 -36.20 -11.02 21.99
C ARG A 290 -36.36 -10.39 23.37
N LEU A 291 -35.50 -9.42 23.72
CA LEU A 291 -35.64 -8.67 24.98
C LEU A 291 -36.86 -7.72 24.95
N VAL A 292 -37.04 -7.03 23.81
CA VAL A 292 -38.21 -6.16 23.58
C VAL A 292 -39.51 -6.97 23.63
N ASP A 293 -39.58 -8.10 22.93
CA ASP A 293 -40.78 -8.98 22.95
C ASP A 293 -41.13 -9.52 24.36
N ARG A 294 -40.15 -9.59 25.25
CA ARG A 294 -40.35 -10.02 26.66
C ARG A 294 -40.58 -8.87 27.64
N ASN A 295 -40.74 -7.64 27.15
CA ASN A 295 -40.86 -6.41 27.94
C ASN A 295 -39.75 -6.23 29.00
N VAL A 296 -38.52 -6.67 28.67
CA VAL A 296 -37.38 -6.59 29.61
C VAL A 296 -36.82 -5.16 29.68
N GLU A 297 -37.21 -4.29 28.76
CA GLU A 297 -36.88 -2.86 28.75
C GLU A 297 -37.23 -2.12 30.03
N THR A 298 -38.21 -2.64 30.79
CA THR A 298 -38.59 -2.09 32.09
C THR A 298 -37.67 -2.48 33.25
N LEU A 299 -36.75 -3.43 33.04
CA LEU A 299 -35.80 -3.92 34.03
C LEU A 299 -34.43 -3.26 33.95
N VAL A 300 -34.14 -2.54 32.87
CA VAL A 300 -32.86 -1.86 32.65
C VAL A 300 -33.07 -0.37 32.50
N PRO A 301 -33.05 0.41 33.61
CA PRO A 301 -33.13 1.85 33.49
C PRO A 301 -31.88 2.41 32.81
N ALA A 302 -32.06 2.93 31.61
CA ALA A 302 -31.17 3.88 30.90
C ALA A 302 -29.67 3.66 31.07
N VAL A 303 -29.18 2.45 30.92
CA VAL A 303 -27.76 2.19 30.74
C VAL A 303 -27.52 2.06 29.22
N GLY A 304 -26.72 2.97 28.66
CA GLY A 304 -26.28 2.86 27.28
C GLY A 304 -25.56 1.51 27.09
N MET A 305 -26.14 0.62 26.29
CA MET A 305 -25.46 -0.63 25.93
C MET A 305 -24.35 -0.31 24.94
N GLY A 306 -23.11 -0.29 25.42
CA GLY A 306 -21.94 -0.39 24.58
C GLY A 306 -21.78 -1.85 24.18
N VAL A 307 -21.96 -2.16 22.90
CA VAL A 307 -21.61 -3.47 22.37
C VAL A 307 -20.10 -3.50 22.11
N VAL A 308 -19.37 -4.16 22.98
CA VAL A 308 -17.96 -4.50 22.72
C VAL A 308 -17.97 -5.86 22.01
N GLY A 309 -17.80 -5.84 20.71
CA GLY A 309 -17.56 -7.07 19.95
C GLY A 309 -16.20 -7.63 20.34
N ALA A 310 -16.17 -8.75 21.05
CA ALA A 310 -14.95 -9.53 21.23
C ALA A 310 -14.67 -10.26 19.91
N SER A 311 -13.64 -9.85 19.16
CA SER A 311 -13.12 -10.65 18.07
C SER A 311 -12.54 -11.94 18.64
N GLN A 312 -12.86 -13.08 18.05
CA GLN A 312 -12.29 -14.39 18.41
C GLN A 312 -10.86 -14.56 17.89
N TYR A 313 -9.99 -13.59 18.15
CA TYR A 313 -8.55 -13.74 17.95
C TYR A 313 -7.88 -13.53 19.31
N ALA A 314 -7.87 -14.58 20.12
CA ALA A 314 -6.91 -14.82 21.16
C ALA A 314 -5.96 -15.93 20.70
#